data_c8778ef6209e0c2c44aeee51dd909e45
#
_entry.id   c8778ef6209e0c2c44aeee51dd909e45
#
_cell.length_a   1.000
_cell.length_b   1.000
_cell.length_c   1.000
_cell.angle_alpha   90.00
_cell.angle_beta   90.00
_cell.angle_gamma   90.00
#
_symmetry.space_group_name_H-M   'P 1'
#
loop_
_entity.id
_entity.type
_entity.pdbx_description
1 polymer ?
#
loop_
_entity_poly.entity_id
_entity_poly.type
_entity_poly.pdbx_seq_one_letter_code
_entity_poly.pdbx_strand_id
1 'polypeptide(L)'
;MYSHHLKLKTIKTTIALTIAAVCAFPAAGMAAADTAADSKPPAVSTTEQYGRNWANWIQSHAYALDRIQPETSVKGVIEKDRFKDLEFLKPLLIDKKLVYLGENTHGTAEYSSSKVRLIQYLHQELGYDVIAFESGLGNASAALAKSADSTPEQMMKEAIFGVWWSKETLPLFDYIKQTLATDKPLILSGFDMQIQSPYSEFVRDWIGSRDAKLAGTFADAEQELGDWSFSEDEAGYAKAKPRLLETYESMKTFVKENADKLKADYPRNPHLIEMTQRVLDDRIEVIRTYTEANIRSNIALKKNDISPFRETVRMRDEIMANNLTWLAEQIYPDKKIIVWGHNVHIRKKNSAVLNSGYTGLSLMGESMPARLKRQSYVIGLYTYQGEAANNMGQSYPIVKPERGSLEDILKQHGHPYTFVDIKYRKDKPGTSWMFEPRLSLDWGLMQESFIPRDQFDGLLLIDTVHAPSYMRGKPGSQ
;
A
#
# COMPACT_ATOMS: atom_id res chain seq x y z
N MET A 1 -47.80 -14.89 -23.10
CA MET A 1 -47.65 -14.52 -21.68
C MET A 1 -46.96 -15.66 -20.97
N TYR A 2 -45.91 -15.45 -20.31
CA TYR A 2 -44.98 -16.26 -19.54
C TYR A 2 -43.56 -16.26 -20.10
N SER A 3 -42.63 -15.91 -19.20
CA SER A 3 -41.18 -16.06 -19.30
C SER A 3 -40.36 -14.80 -19.66
N HIS A 4 -40.20 -13.91 -18.70
CA HIS A 4 -39.07 -12.99 -18.64
C HIS A 4 -38.81 -12.49 -17.20
N HIS A 5 -38.63 -13.40 -16.23
CA HIS A 5 -38.24 -13.05 -14.87
C HIS A 5 -37.37 -14.17 -14.25
N LEU A 6 -36.22 -14.45 -14.81
CA LEU A 6 -35.23 -15.33 -14.11
C LEU A 6 -33.82 -15.17 -14.71
N LYS A 7 -33.23 -13.99 -14.65
CA LYS A 7 -31.79 -13.80 -14.95
C LYS A 7 -31.09 -12.67 -14.17
N LEU A 8 -31.69 -12.17 -13.09
CA LEU A 8 -31.08 -11.05 -12.34
C LEU A 8 -30.58 -11.38 -10.93
N LYS A 9 -30.40 -12.64 -10.56
CA LYS A 9 -29.96 -13.02 -9.19
C LYS A 9 -28.58 -13.67 -9.07
N THR A 10 -27.84 -13.85 -10.15
CA THR A 10 -26.57 -14.59 -10.11
C THR A 10 -25.32 -13.71 -10.31
N ILE A 11 -25.44 -12.41 -10.49
CA ILE A 11 -24.32 -11.52 -10.87
C ILE A 11 -23.63 -10.85 -9.65
N LYS A 12 -24.20 -10.95 -8.46
CA LYS A 12 -23.62 -10.22 -7.28
C LYS A 12 -22.55 -10.97 -6.49
N THR A 13 -22.20 -12.21 -6.83
CA THR A 13 -21.33 -13.04 -5.96
C THR A 13 -19.89 -13.19 -6.46
N THR A 14 -19.54 -12.69 -7.63
CA THR A 14 -18.23 -12.99 -8.26
C THR A 14 -17.18 -11.88 -8.09
N ILE A 15 -17.57 -10.67 -7.70
CA ILE A 15 -16.68 -9.48 -7.71
C ILE A 15 -15.76 -9.39 -6.49
N ALA A 16 -16.13 -9.97 -5.36
CA ALA A 16 -15.35 -9.88 -4.11
C ALA A 16 -14.18 -10.87 -4.00
N LEU A 17 -14.12 -11.88 -4.86
CA LEU A 17 -13.01 -12.85 -4.87
C LEU A 17 -11.77 -12.36 -5.64
N THR A 18 -11.89 -11.24 -6.34
CA THR A 18 -10.99 -10.85 -7.41
C THR A 18 -9.73 -10.12 -6.94
N ILE A 19 -9.75 -9.50 -5.76
CA ILE A 19 -8.62 -8.71 -5.23
C ILE A 19 -7.59 -9.59 -4.49
N ALA A 20 -7.99 -10.76 -4.04
CA ALA A 20 -7.14 -11.66 -3.26
C ALA A 20 -6.07 -12.38 -4.08
N ALA A 21 -6.23 -12.51 -5.40
CA ALA A 21 -5.35 -13.35 -6.23
C ALA A 21 -4.02 -12.67 -6.64
N VAL A 22 -3.94 -11.35 -6.64
CA VAL A 22 -2.71 -10.63 -7.03
C VAL A 22 -1.71 -10.50 -5.86
N CYS A 23 -2.17 -10.70 -4.61
CA CYS A 23 -1.31 -10.72 -3.42
C CYS A 23 -1.33 -12.07 -2.67
N ALA A 24 -2.01 -13.10 -3.18
CA ALA A 24 -2.00 -14.41 -2.59
C ALA A 24 -0.91 -15.27 -3.24
N PHE A 25 0.26 -15.33 -2.64
CA PHE A 25 1.01 -16.58 -2.75
C PHE A 25 0.14 -17.67 -2.12
N PRO A 26 -0.17 -18.78 -2.83
CA PRO A 26 -0.79 -19.91 -2.18
C PRO A 26 0.17 -20.38 -1.08
N ALA A 27 -0.28 -20.39 0.16
CA ALA A 27 0.45 -20.90 1.30
C ALA A 27 0.61 -22.44 1.26
N ALA A 28 0.34 -23.05 0.12
CA ALA A 28 0.50 -24.48 -0.14
C ALA A 28 1.59 -24.68 -1.21
N GLY A 29 2.82 -24.98 -0.77
CA GLY A 29 3.80 -25.66 -1.60
C GLY A 29 4.87 -24.82 -2.28
N MET A 30 5.43 -23.80 -1.66
CA MET A 30 6.80 -23.43 -1.96
C MET A 30 7.75 -24.28 -1.12
N ALA A 31 7.80 -25.59 -1.45
CA ALA A 31 9.03 -26.34 -1.27
C ALA A 31 10.08 -25.56 -2.08
N ALA A 32 11.18 -25.19 -1.43
CA ALA A 32 12.31 -24.55 -2.06
C ALA A 32 12.58 -25.26 -3.41
N ALA A 33 12.37 -24.56 -4.50
CA ALA A 33 12.92 -24.97 -5.76
C ALA A 33 14.44 -24.79 -5.59
N ASP A 34 15.12 -25.89 -5.34
CA ASP A 34 16.56 -26.02 -5.43
C ASP A 34 16.98 -25.70 -6.87
N THR A 35 17.09 -24.44 -7.20
CA THR A 35 17.93 -24.00 -8.30
C THR A 35 19.26 -23.63 -7.67
N ALA A 36 20.10 -24.63 -7.57
CA ALA A 36 21.50 -24.49 -7.21
C ALA A 36 22.20 -23.47 -8.11
N ALA A 37 22.37 -22.27 -7.56
CA ALA A 37 23.60 -21.54 -7.69
C ALA A 37 24.22 -21.61 -6.31
N ASP A 38 25.31 -22.33 -6.21
CA ASP A 38 26.13 -22.57 -5.02
C ASP A 38 26.79 -21.28 -4.56
N SER A 39 25.98 -20.35 -4.01
CA SER A 39 26.45 -19.23 -3.21
C SER A 39 25.78 -19.35 -1.85
N LYS A 40 26.49 -20.05 -0.93
CA LYS A 40 26.20 -19.92 0.49
C LYS A 40 25.95 -18.43 0.79
N PRO A 41 24.82 -18.06 1.42
CA PRO A 41 24.68 -16.71 1.94
C PRO A 41 25.91 -16.40 2.79
N PRO A 42 26.47 -15.17 2.72
CA PRO A 42 27.62 -14.82 3.53
C PRO A 42 27.31 -15.15 4.98
N ALA A 43 28.16 -15.96 5.62
CA ALA A 43 27.95 -16.42 6.98
C ALA A 43 27.71 -15.22 7.87
N VAL A 44 26.51 -15.11 8.46
CA VAL A 44 26.21 -14.09 9.47
C VAL A 44 27.20 -14.31 10.61
N SER A 45 28.11 -13.36 10.80
CA SER A 45 29.11 -13.41 11.88
C SER A 45 28.37 -13.23 13.21
N THR A 46 28.01 -14.32 13.86
CA THR A 46 27.38 -14.37 15.18
C THR A 46 28.42 -14.54 16.27
N THR A 47 29.43 -13.66 16.34
CA THR A 47 30.26 -13.64 17.53
C THR A 47 29.51 -13.01 18.69
N GLU A 48 29.53 -13.59 19.88
CA GLU A 48 28.87 -13.06 21.09
C GLU A 48 29.24 -11.59 21.38
N GLN A 49 30.41 -11.17 20.97
CA GLN A 49 30.92 -9.81 21.16
C GLN A 49 30.15 -8.81 20.30
N TYR A 50 29.84 -9.12 19.01
CA TYR A 50 29.04 -8.26 18.16
C TYR A 50 27.62 -8.15 18.69
N GLY A 51 27.01 -9.25 19.10
CA GLY A 51 25.68 -9.25 19.71
C GLY A 51 25.57 -8.33 20.94
N ARG A 52 26.57 -8.33 21.81
CA ARG A 52 26.62 -7.44 22.99
C ARG A 52 26.74 -5.97 22.59
N ASN A 53 27.58 -5.63 21.61
CA ASN A 53 27.72 -4.25 21.12
C ASN A 53 26.44 -3.70 20.51
N TRP A 54 25.72 -4.52 19.73
CA TRP A 54 24.44 -4.15 19.14
C TRP A 54 23.37 -3.95 20.18
N ALA A 55 23.20 -4.89 21.14
CA ALA A 55 22.26 -4.78 22.24
C ALA A 55 22.47 -3.52 23.08
N ASN A 56 23.71 -3.25 23.47
CA ASN A 56 24.06 -2.05 24.24
C ASN A 56 23.74 -0.76 23.48
N TRP A 57 24.01 -0.76 22.15
CA TRP A 57 23.69 0.39 21.33
C TRP A 57 22.18 0.61 21.21
N ILE A 58 21.41 -0.45 20.92
CA ILE A 58 19.94 -0.40 20.84
C ILE A 58 19.36 0.12 22.16
N GLN A 59 19.76 -0.42 23.31
CA GLN A 59 19.29 -0.02 24.61
C GLN A 59 19.52 1.48 24.92
N SER A 60 20.58 2.07 24.37
CA SER A 60 20.94 3.46 24.66
C SER A 60 20.54 4.47 23.60
N HIS A 61 20.12 4.03 22.38
CA HIS A 61 19.87 4.93 21.24
C HIS A 61 18.54 4.70 20.54
N ALA A 62 17.82 3.63 20.83
CA ALA A 62 16.47 3.44 20.34
C ALA A 62 15.48 4.30 21.14
N TYR A 63 14.34 4.57 20.55
CA TYR A 63 13.25 5.34 21.17
C TYR A 63 12.09 4.38 21.48
N ALA A 64 11.60 4.44 22.72
CA ALA A 64 10.37 3.80 23.09
C ALA A 64 9.17 4.68 22.72
N LEU A 65 8.14 4.11 22.14
CA LEU A 65 6.84 4.75 22.04
C LEU A 65 5.99 4.29 23.25
N ASP A 66 5.31 5.24 23.91
CA ASP A 66 4.45 4.93 25.05
C ASP A 66 3.23 4.11 24.63
N ARG A 67 2.74 4.35 23.43
CA ARG A 67 1.55 3.71 22.84
C ARG A 67 1.53 3.81 21.32
N ILE A 68 0.69 2.98 20.71
CA ILE A 68 0.48 2.95 19.26
C ILE A 68 -0.98 3.24 18.85
N GLN A 69 -1.91 3.27 19.81
CA GLN A 69 -3.33 3.49 19.53
C GLN A 69 -3.57 4.91 19.00
N PRO A 70 -4.47 5.07 18.03
CA PRO A 70 -4.88 6.37 17.52
C PRO A 70 -5.38 7.29 18.65
N GLU A 71 -5.11 8.59 18.52
CA GLU A 71 -5.62 9.59 19.44
C GLU A 71 -7.05 10.00 19.06
N THR A 72 -7.86 10.30 20.08
CA THR A 72 -9.18 10.87 19.82
C THR A 72 -9.05 12.32 19.41
N SER A 73 -9.60 12.66 18.24
CA SER A 73 -9.68 14.05 17.77
C SER A 73 -11.05 14.65 18.08
N VAL A 74 -11.07 15.94 18.33
CA VAL A 74 -12.29 16.73 18.45
C VAL A 74 -12.30 17.78 17.37
N LYS A 75 -13.23 17.70 16.43
CA LYS A 75 -13.29 18.56 15.25
C LYS A 75 -11.97 18.63 14.48
N GLY A 76 -11.29 17.50 14.36
CA GLY A 76 -10.02 17.37 13.64
C GLY A 76 -8.78 17.87 14.41
N VAL A 77 -8.92 18.22 15.69
CA VAL A 77 -7.80 18.66 16.54
C VAL A 77 -7.49 17.64 17.62
N ILE A 78 -6.22 17.38 17.84
CA ILE A 78 -5.69 16.51 18.90
C ILE A 78 -4.78 17.36 19.79
N GLU A 79 -4.86 17.19 21.10
CA GLU A 79 -4.01 17.88 22.05
C GLU A 79 -2.53 17.51 21.84
N LYS A 80 -1.66 18.51 21.80
CA LYS A 80 -0.25 18.35 21.45
C LYS A 80 0.52 17.40 22.40
N ASP A 81 0.23 17.42 23.69
CA ASP A 81 0.88 16.56 24.69
C ASP A 81 0.63 15.06 24.47
N ARG A 82 -0.37 14.71 23.66
CA ARG A 82 -0.66 13.33 23.25
C ARG A 82 0.44 12.71 22.39
N PHE A 83 1.32 13.51 21.80
CA PHE A 83 2.38 13.08 20.90
C PHE A 83 3.80 13.25 21.49
N LYS A 84 3.92 13.44 22.78
CA LYS A 84 5.21 13.71 23.46
C LYS A 84 6.28 12.65 23.17
N ASP A 85 5.88 11.39 23.16
CA ASP A 85 6.73 10.24 22.84
C ASP A 85 7.13 10.14 21.37
N LEU A 86 6.52 10.95 20.47
CA LEU A 86 6.83 11.04 19.04
C LEU A 86 7.68 12.27 18.67
N GLU A 87 7.95 13.18 19.61
CA GLU A 87 8.68 14.44 19.32
C GLU A 87 10.09 14.20 18.75
N PHE A 88 10.72 13.08 19.04
CA PHE A 88 12.02 12.71 18.45
C PHE A 88 11.96 12.53 16.93
N LEU A 89 10.79 12.30 16.34
CA LEU A 89 10.61 12.22 14.88
C LEU A 89 10.70 13.58 14.20
N LYS A 90 10.43 14.68 14.91
CA LYS A 90 10.41 16.01 14.32
C LYS A 90 11.72 16.38 13.60
N PRO A 91 12.92 16.27 14.20
CA PRO A 91 14.17 16.58 13.52
C PRO A 91 14.49 15.64 12.36
N LEU A 92 13.89 14.43 12.32
CA LEU A 92 14.11 13.46 11.26
C LEU A 92 13.20 13.74 10.05
N LEU A 93 12.00 14.27 10.26
CA LEU A 93 10.91 14.27 9.27
C LEU A 93 10.47 15.67 8.84
N ILE A 94 10.79 16.75 9.60
CA ILE A 94 10.24 18.09 9.34
C ILE A 94 10.57 18.61 7.92
N ASP A 95 11.74 18.28 7.39
CA ASP A 95 12.20 18.72 6.07
C ASP A 95 11.93 17.70 4.95
N LYS A 96 11.18 16.62 5.21
CA LYS A 96 10.92 15.60 4.21
C LYS A 96 9.63 15.91 3.45
N LYS A 97 9.69 15.71 2.13
CA LYS A 97 8.54 15.80 1.21
C LYS A 97 7.66 14.56 1.31
N LEU A 98 8.29 13.38 1.43
CA LEU A 98 7.63 12.08 1.50
C LEU A 98 8.06 11.33 2.76
N VAL A 99 7.09 10.81 3.53
CA VAL A 99 7.34 9.84 4.60
C VAL A 99 6.58 8.57 4.27
N TYR A 100 7.31 7.47 4.16
CA TYR A 100 6.74 6.15 3.90
C TYR A 100 6.55 5.40 5.21
N LEU A 101 5.36 4.88 5.42
CA LEU A 101 4.98 4.03 6.54
C LEU A 101 4.73 2.62 6.00
N GLY A 102 5.72 1.75 6.22
CA GLY A 102 5.71 0.37 5.75
C GLY A 102 4.89 -0.57 6.62
N GLU A 103 4.90 -1.83 6.25
CA GLU A 103 4.44 -3.00 7.00
C GLU A 103 5.01 -4.25 6.35
N ASN A 104 5.46 -5.22 7.15
CA ASN A 104 5.94 -6.48 6.59
C ASN A 104 4.80 -7.49 6.34
N THR A 105 3.56 -7.15 6.69
CA THR A 105 2.31 -7.86 6.36
C THR A 105 1.13 -6.90 6.49
N HIS A 106 0.13 -7.01 5.64
CA HIS A 106 -1.08 -6.16 5.72
C HIS A 106 -1.96 -6.49 6.93
N GLY A 107 -1.88 -7.72 7.40
CA GLY A 107 -2.85 -8.28 8.35
C GLY A 107 -2.46 -8.18 9.82
N THR A 108 -2.09 -6.98 10.32
CA THR A 108 -1.87 -6.75 11.75
C THR A 108 -2.62 -5.53 12.28
N ALA A 109 -3.29 -5.71 13.40
CA ALA A 109 -4.04 -4.67 14.10
C ALA A 109 -3.13 -3.52 14.55
N GLU A 110 -1.97 -3.87 15.11
CA GLU A 110 -1.03 -2.91 15.70
C GLU A 110 -0.33 -2.06 14.62
N TYR A 111 -0.09 -2.60 13.41
CA TYR A 111 0.44 -1.78 12.31
C TYR A 111 -0.57 -0.72 11.89
N SER A 112 -1.83 -1.10 11.71
CA SER A 112 -2.88 -0.15 11.40
C SER A 112 -2.99 0.93 12.47
N SER A 113 -3.07 0.54 13.75
CA SER A 113 -3.15 1.48 14.88
C SER A 113 -1.95 2.43 14.93
N SER A 114 -0.71 1.89 14.82
CA SER A 114 0.51 2.69 14.87
C SER A 114 0.62 3.67 13.71
N LYS A 115 0.29 3.22 12.49
CA LYS A 115 0.30 4.10 11.31
C LYS A 115 -0.73 5.22 11.46
N VAL A 116 -1.95 4.91 11.93
CA VAL A 116 -2.97 5.96 12.15
C VAL A 116 -2.45 7.01 13.13
N ARG A 117 -1.86 6.60 14.26
CA ARG A 117 -1.29 7.53 15.25
C ARG A 117 -0.12 8.34 14.67
N LEU A 118 0.77 7.71 13.91
CA LEU A 118 1.86 8.40 13.21
C LEU A 118 1.35 9.42 12.20
N ILE A 119 0.30 9.07 11.42
CA ILE A 119 -0.35 9.99 10.47
C ILE A 119 -0.94 11.20 11.19
N GLN A 120 -1.62 10.98 12.31
CA GLN A 120 -2.16 12.07 13.13
C GLN A 120 -1.05 13.02 13.60
N TYR A 121 0.07 12.48 14.09
CA TYR A 121 1.24 13.28 14.48
C TYR A 121 1.85 14.04 13.30
N LEU A 122 2.09 13.35 12.18
CA LEU A 122 2.67 13.95 10.98
C LEU A 122 1.82 15.10 10.44
N HIS A 123 0.50 14.93 10.45
CA HIS A 123 -0.44 15.95 10.01
C HIS A 123 -0.48 17.13 10.97
N GLN A 124 -0.75 16.90 12.25
CA GLN A 124 -0.94 17.95 13.25
C GLN A 124 0.34 18.74 13.54
N GLU A 125 1.47 18.07 13.70
CA GLU A 125 2.70 18.67 14.21
C GLU A 125 3.74 18.97 13.13
N LEU A 126 3.71 18.26 11.99
CA LEU A 126 4.75 18.38 10.97
C LEU A 126 4.25 18.87 9.61
N GLY A 127 2.93 19.11 9.45
CA GLY A 127 2.33 19.71 8.25
C GLY A 127 2.34 18.77 7.05
N TYR A 128 2.06 17.50 7.25
CA TYR A 128 1.80 16.54 6.17
C TYR A 128 0.32 16.57 5.83
N ASP A 129 -0.04 17.09 4.68
CA ASP A 129 -1.43 17.37 4.30
C ASP A 129 -2.06 16.29 3.42
N VAL A 130 -1.28 15.31 2.93
CA VAL A 130 -1.77 14.28 2.02
C VAL A 130 -1.41 12.90 2.56
N ILE A 131 -2.39 11.99 2.59
CA ILE A 131 -2.17 10.55 2.78
C ILE A 131 -2.44 9.83 1.47
N ALA A 132 -1.44 9.13 0.94
CA ALA A 132 -1.52 8.31 -0.26
C ALA A 132 -1.38 6.83 0.12
N PHE A 133 -2.41 6.04 -0.21
CA PHE A 133 -2.44 4.59 0.04
C PHE A 133 -1.95 3.78 -1.16
N GLU A 134 -1.38 2.62 -0.89
CA GLU A 134 -1.23 1.51 -1.86
C GLU A 134 -2.62 0.96 -2.21
N SER A 135 -3.45 1.82 -2.80
CA SER A 135 -4.81 1.54 -3.23
C SER A 135 -5.14 2.41 -4.44
N GLY A 136 -6.22 2.07 -5.15
CA GLY A 136 -6.56 2.71 -6.40
C GLY A 136 -6.61 4.23 -6.33
N LEU A 137 -5.86 4.91 -7.19
CA LEU A 137 -5.86 6.38 -7.33
C LEU A 137 -7.29 6.91 -7.55
N GLY A 138 -8.05 6.26 -8.43
CA GLY A 138 -9.43 6.61 -8.71
C GLY A 138 -10.36 6.42 -7.51
N ASN A 139 -10.22 5.31 -6.80
CA ASN A 139 -11.03 4.98 -5.63
C ASN A 139 -10.90 6.02 -4.51
N ALA A 140 -9.66 6.39 -4.17
CA ALA A 140 -9.41 7.41 -3.17
C ALA A 140 -9.98 8.78 -3.58
N SER A 141 -9.86 9.15 -4.86
CA SER A 141 -10.41 10.40 -5.41
C SER A 141 -11.94 10.43 -5.39
N ALA A 142 -12.59 9.31 -5.75
CA ALA A 142 -14.05 9.16 -5.70
C ALA A 142 -14.58 9.24 -4.27
N ALA A 143 -13.93 8.53 -3.33
CA ALA A 143 -14.29 8.56 -1.92
C ALA A 143 -14.13 9.97 -1.31
N LEU A 144 -13.08 10.70 -1.68
CA LEU A 144 -12.89 12.09 -1.27
C LEU A 144 -13.98 13.01 -1.85
N ALA A 145 -14.36 12.83 -3.13
CA ALA A 145 -15.41 13.60 -3.76
C ALA A 145 -16.77 13.41 -3.06
N LYS A 146 -17.11 12.19 -2.65
CA LYS A 146 -18.33 11.83 -1.92
C LYS A 146 -18.25 12.02 -0.41
N SER A 147 -17.13 12.51 0.12
CA SER A 147 -16.86 12.55 1.57
C SER A 147 -17.91 13.30 2.40
N ALA A 148 -18.62 14.29 1.82
CA ALA A 148 -19.69 15.03 2.51
C ALA A 148 -20.83 14.09 2.94
N ASP A 149 -21.22 13.18 2.07
CA ASP A 149 -22.40 12.32 2.21
C ASP A 149 -22.07 10.90 2.72
N SER A 150 -20.79 10.54 2.79
CA SER A 150 -20.34 9.22 3.22
C SER A 150 -20.07 9.17 4.72
N THR A 151 -20.32 8.03 5.37
CA THR A 151 -19.81 7.76 6.71
C THR A 151 -18.30 7.47 6.65
N PRO A 152 -17.54 7.54 7.77
CA PRO A 152 -16.13 7.12 7.80
C PRO A 152 -15.91 5.69 7.29
N GLU A 153 -16.80 4.77 7.66
CA GLU A 153 -16.73 3.37 7.20
C GLU A 153 -16.96 3.23 5.69
N GLN A 154 -17.96 3.93 5.14
CA GLN A 154 -18.19 3.96 3.70
C GLN A 154 -16.99 4.54 2.95
N MET A 155 -16.47 5.67 3.42
CA MET A 155 -15.29 6.30 2.84
C MET A 155 -14.07 5.35 2.86
N MET A 156 -13.85 4.62 3.96
CA MET A 156 -12.79 3.61 4.06
C MET A 156 -12.97 2.50 3.02
N LYS A 157 -14.16 1.91 2.95
CA LYS A 157 -14.45 0.78 2.04
C LYS A 157 -14.42 1.16 0.57
N GLU A 158 -14.73 2.40 0.24
CA GLU A 158 -14.65 2.89 -1.14
C GLU A 158 -13.23 3.29 -1.55
N ALA A 159 -12.40 3.75 -0.61
CA ALA A 159 -11.10 4.33 -0.90
C ALA A 159 -9.95 3.34 -0.96
N ILE A 160 -9.93 2.34 -0.07
CA ILE A 160 -8.78 1.46 0.12
C ILE A 160 -9.14 -0.02 -0.04
N PHE A 161 -8.12 -0.88 -0.21
CA PHE A 161 -8.33 -2.32 -0.34
C PHE A 161 -8.85 -2.97 0.95
N GLY A 162 -9.63 -4.04 0.80
CA GLY A 162 -10.24 -4.78 1.88
C GLY A 162 -9.29 -5.40 2.91
N VAL A 163 -8.00 -5.50 2.58
CA VAL A 163 -6.96 -5.96 3.52
C VAL A 163 -6.78 -5.01 4.70
N TRP A 164 -7.18 -3.74 4.56
CA TRP A 164 -7.13 -2.72 5.62
C TRP A 164 -8.51 -2.32 6.17
N TRP A 165 -9.62 -2.95 5.77
CA TRP A 165 -10.94 -2.67 6.34
C TRP A 165 -11.05 -3.23 7.76
N SER A 166 -10.60 -2.48 8.73
CA SER A 166 -10.56 -2.92 10.11
C SER A 166 -10.97 -1.82 11.09
N LYS A 167 -11.33 -2.22 12.32
CA LYS A 167 -11.62 -1.28 13.41
C LYS A 167 -10.41 -0.43 13.76
N GLU A 168 -9.20 -0.93 13.53
CA GLU A 168 -7.95 -0.25 13.81
C GLU A 168 -7.62 0.81 12.75
N THR A 169 -8.09 0.63 11.51
CA THR A 169 -7.92 1.62 10.42
C THR A 169 -9.04 2.67 10.41
N LEU A 170 -10.25 2.31 10.85
CA LEU A 170 -11.42 3.20 10.81
C LEU A 170 -11.18 4.57 11.47
N PRO A 171 -10.46 4.70 12.61
CA PRO A 171 -10.18 6.00 13.23
C PRO A 171 -9.46 7.00 12.31
N LEU A 172 -8.70 6.52 11.31
CA LEU A 172 -8.09 7.40 10.32
C LEU A 172 -9.15 8.07 9.45
N PHE A 173 -10.16 7.34 9.01
CA PHE A 173 -11.22 7.88 8.16
C PHE A 173 -12.16 8.80 8.93
N ASP A 174 -12.39 8.54 10.21
CA ASP A 174 -13.07 9.48 11.10
C ASP A 174 -12.27 10.78 11.24
N TYR A 175 -10.96 10.67 11.48
CA TYR A 175 -10.05 11.81 11.55
C TYR A 175 -10.00 12.61 10.23
N ILE A 176 -9.86 11.94 9.08
CA ILE A 176 -9.90 12.60 7.75
C ILE A 176 -11.19 13.40 7.61
N LYS A 177 -12.35 12.80 7.85
CA LYS A 177 -13.64 13.51 7.75
C LYS A 177 -13.73 14.74 8.65
N GLN A 178 -13.23 14.64 9.88
CA GLN A 178 -13.20 15.79 10.79
C GLN A 178 -12.29 16.91 10.26
N THR A 179 -11.11 16.57 9.72
CA THR A 179 -10.15 17.57 9.20
C THR A 179 -10.62 18.24 7.92
N LEU A 180 -11.41 17.55 7.07
CA LEU A 180 -11.98 18.14 5.84
C LEU A 180 -12.89 19.36 6.11
N ALA A 181 -13.38 19.52 7.34
CA ALA A 181 -14.16 20.68 7.78
C ALA A 181 -13.30 21.80 8.37
N THR A 182 -11.97 21.70 8.35
CA THR A 182 -11.03 22.67 8.93
C THR A 182 -10.19 23.36 7.85
N ASP A 183 -9.39 24.34 8.26
CA ASP A 183 -8.43 25.02 7.37
C ASP A 183 -7.21 24.16 7.02
N LYS A 184 -7.04 23.01 7.69
CA LYS A 184 -5.94 22.05 7.46
C LYS A 184 -6.49 20.66 7.20
N PRO A 185 -7.05 20.40 6.01
CA PRO A 185 -7.58 19.08 5.68
C PRO A 185 -6.45 18.06 5.45
N LEU A 186 -6.61 16.85 5.96
CA LEU A 186 -5.83 15.70 5.52
C LEU A 186 -6.46 15.12 4.26
N ILE A 187 -5.81 15.32 3.14
CA ILE A 187 -6.31 14.95 1.81
C ILE A 187 -6.03 13.46 1.57
N LEU A 188 -7.08 12.71 1.24
CA LEU A 188 -6.99 11.30 0.88
C LEU A 188 -6.60 11.14 -0.59
N SER A 189 -5.64 10.27 -0.88
CA SER A 189 -5.22 9.85 -2.21
C SER A 189 -4.84 8.37 -2.24
N GLY A 190 -4.66 7.83 -3.43
CA GLY A 190 -4.06 6.52 -3.69
C GLY A 190 -2.99 6.65 -4.78
N PHE A 191 -2.22 5.58 -5.02
CA PHE A 191 -1.23 5.58 -6.10
C PHE A 191 -1.21 4.29 -6.92
N ASP A 192 -2.06 3.31 -6.59
CA ASP A 192 -2.14 2.04 -7.32
C ASP A 192 -3.03 2.13 -8.56
N MET A 193 -2.73 1.30 -9.55
CA MET A 193 -3.45 1.19 -10.80
C MET A 193 -4.56 0.13 -10.80
N GLN A 194 -4.68 -0.67 -9.73
CA GLN A 194 -5.62 -1.78 -9.68
C GLN A 194 -7.08 -1.31 -9.72
N ILE A 195 -7.92 -2.09 -10.40
CA ILE A 195 -9.33 -1.78 -10.65
C ILE A 195 -10.16 -2.19 -9.44
N GLN A 196 -11.08 -1.32 -9.01
CA GLN A 196 -12.05 -1.59 -7.97
C GLN A 196 -13.41 -0.97 -8.35
N SER A 197 -14.49 -1.68 -8.13
CA SER A 197 -15.85 -1.28 -8.51
C SER A 197 -16.32 0.10 -7.99
N PRO A 198 -15.97 0.58 -6.78
CA PRO A 198 -16.46 1.87 -6.31
C PRO A 198 -16.09 3.05 -7.21
N TYR A 199 -14.93 2.99 -7.91
CA TYR A 199 -14.56 4.04 -8.84
C TYR A 199 -15.41 4.02 -10.12
N SER A 200 -15.62 2.86 -10.72
CA SER A 200 -16.44 2.74 -11.93
C SER A 200 -17.89 3.13 -11.68
N GLU A 201 -18.44 2.79 -10.52
CA GLU A 201 -19.77 3.20 -10.09
C GLU A 201 -19.86 4.74 -9.92
N PHE A 202 -18.89 5.33 -9.27
CA PHE A 202 -18.80 6.78 -9.12
C PHE A 202 -18.75 7.51 -10.47
N VAL A 203 -17.88 7.07 -11.38
CA VAL A 203 -17.74 7.70 -12.72
C VAL A 203 -19.02 7.52 -13.53
N ARG A 204 -19.63 6.33 -13.51
CA ARG A 204 -20.93 6.07 -14.16
C ARG A 204 -21.99 7.05 -13.69
N ASP A 205 -22.14 7.23 -12.39
CA ASP A 205 -23.18 8.07 -11.80
C ASP A 205 -22.89 9.56 -12.07
N TRP A 206 -21.60 9.97 -11.96
CA TRP A 206 -21.18 11.35 -12.20
C TRP A 206 -21.38 11.77 -13.67
N ILE A 207 -21.01 10.92 -14.61
CA ILE A 207 -21.07 11.22 -16.05
C ILE A 207 -22.46 10.90 -16.63
N GLY A 208 -23.16 9.95 -16.04
CA GLY A 208 -24.45 9.44 -16.55
C GLY A 208 -25.53 10.50 -16.74
N SER A 209 -25.52 11.57 -15.94
CA SER A 209 -26.44 12.71 -16.12
C SER A 209 -26.20 13.50 -17.42
N ARG A 210 -25.04 13.34 -18.06
CA ARG A 210 -24.62 14.05 -19.28
C ARG A 210 -24.56 13.14 -20.49
N ASP A 211 -24.06 11.93 -20.31
CA ASP A 211 -23.99 10.88 -21.32
C ASP A 211 -24.18 9.51 -20.69
N ALA A 212 -25.42 9.09 -20.56
CA ALA A 212 -25.80 7.80 -19.97
C ALA A 212 -25.27 6.61 -20.78
N LYS A 213 -25.13 6.75 -22.09
CA LYS A 213 -24.61 5.67 -22.95
C LYS A 213 -23.11 5.48 -22.72
N LEU A 214 -22.33 6.57 -22.76
CA LEU A 214 -20.89 6.51 -22.51
C LEU A 214 -20.60 6.00 -21.09
N ALA A 215 -21.34 6.49 -20.09
CA ALA A 215 -21.22 6.07 -18.69
C ALA A 215 -21.46 4.57 -18.51
N GLY A 216 -22.50 4.03 -19.15
CA GLY A 216 -22.78 2.59 -19.15
C GLY A 216 -21.70 1.79 -19.85
N THR A 217 -21.28 2.20 -21.05
CA THR A 217 -20.19 1.54 -21.80
C THR A 217 -18.88 1.52 -21.01
N PHE A 218 -18.58 2.60 -20.30
CA PHE A 218 -17.37 2.68 -19.45
C PHE A 218 -17.47 1.73 -18.25
N ALA A 219 -18.60 1.67 -17.58
CA ALA A 219 -18.81 0.77 -16.44
C ALA A 219 -18.67 -0.71 -16.86
N ASP A 220 -19.22 -1.07 -18.02
CA ASP A 220 -19.07 -2.40 -18.60
C ASP A 220 -17.60 -2.69 -18.95
N ALA A 221 -16.88 -1.71 -19.49
CA ALA A 221 -15.45 -1.85 -19.82
C ALA A 221 -14.56 -2.00 -18.56
N GLU A 222 -14.84 -1.26 -17.47
CA GLU A 222 -14.14 -1.42 -16.18
C GLU A 222 -14.37 -2.84 -15.60
N GLN A 223 -15.61 -3.34 -15.67
CA GLN A 223 -15.92 -4.71 -15.24
C GLN A 223 -15.17 -5.74 -16.10
N GLU A 224 -15.24 -5.60 -17.40
CA GLU A 224 -14.58 -6.50 -18.34
C GLU A 224 -13.05 -6.48 -18.17
N LEU A 225 -12.44 -5.31 -17.99
CA LEU A 225 -11.00 -5.19 -17.76
C LEU A 225 -10.60 -5.84 -16.42
N GLY A 226 -11.46 -5.75 -15.40
CA GLY A 226 -11.31 -6.47 -14.14
C GLY A 226 -11.33 -7.99 -14.35
N ASP A 227 -12.26 -8.51 -15.14
CA ASP A 227 -12.40 -9.93 -15.44
C ASP A 227 -11.19 -10.49 -16.23
N TRP A 228 -10.60 -9.69 -17.14
CA TRP A 228 -9.37 -10.05 -17.86
C TRP A 228 -8.17 -10.26 -16.93
N SER A 229 -8.16 -9.66 -15.76
CA SER A 229 -7.09 -9.83 -14.77
C SER A 229 -6.96 -11.29 -14.27
N PHE A 230 -7.99 -12.12 -14.44
CA PHE A 230 -8.02 -13.54 -14.04
C PHE A 230 -8.10 -14.49 -15.23
N SER A 231 -8.13 -13.96 -16.43
CA SER A 231 -8.24 -14.73 -17.66
C SER A 231 -6.93 -15.44 -18.01
N GLU A 232 -7.06 -16.50 -18.81
CA GLU A 232 -5.98 -17.22 -19.46
C GLU A 232 -6.17 -17.21 -20.99
N ASP A 233 -7.17 -16.48 -21.49
CA ASP A 233 -7.52 -16.43 -22.90
C ASP A 233 -6.84 -15.26 -23.61
N GLU A 234 -5.58 -15.44 -24.04
CA GLU A 234 -4.84 -14.43 -24.81
C GLU A 234 -5.55 -14.06 -26.12
N ALA A 235 -6.15 -15.05 -26.83
CA ALA A 235 -6.79 -14.80 -28.11
C ALA A 235 -8.10 -14.01 -27.95
N GLY A 236 -8.86 -14.28 -26.90
CA GLY A 236 -10.05 -13.52 -26.54
C GLY A 236 -9.70 -12.08 -26.17
N TYR A 237 -8.66 -11.90 -25.33
CA TYR A 237 -8.20 -10.55 -24.98
C TYR A 237 -7.72 -9.76 -26.19
N ALA A 238 -6.94 -10.34 -27.10
CA ALA A 238 -6.49 -9.69 -28.32
C ALA A 238 -7.65 -9.14 -29.18
N LYS A 239 -8.81 -9.82 -29.16
CA LYS A 239 -10.04 -9.35 -29.82
C LYS A 239 -10.75 -8.23 -29.05
N ALA A 240 -10.74 -8.28 -27.72
CA ALA A 240 -11.38 -7.28 -26.86
C ALA A 240 -10.59 -5.97 -26.78
N LYS A 241 -9.27 -6.04 -26.81
CA LYS A 241 -8.32 -4.92 -26.59
C LYS A 241 -8.62 -3.66 -27.42
N PRO A 242 -8.88 -3.72 -28.76
CA PRO A 242 -9.17 -2.50 -29.54
C PRO A 242 -10.40 -1.75 -29.04
N ARG A 243 -11.49 -2.49 -28.73
CA ARG A 243 -12.74 -1.89 -28.22
C ARG A 243 -12.57 -1.31 -26.82
N LEU A 244 -11.83 -1.98 -25.94
CA LEU A 244 -11.49 -1.42 -24.62
C LEU A 244 -10.73 -0.11 -24.77
N LEU A 245 -9.68 -0.06 -25.60
CA LEU A 245 -8.92 1.17 -25.85
C LEU A 245 -9.82 2.31 -26.37
N GLU A 246 -10.69 2.03 -27.34
CA GLU A 246 -11.63 3.01 -27.87
C GLU A 246 -12.55 3.58 -26.78
N THR A 247 -13.05 2.73 -25.88
CA THR A 247 -13.91 3.17 -24.77
C THR A 247 -13.19 4.13 -23.82
N TYR A 248 -11.95 3.79 -23.43
CA TYR A 248 -11.18 4.63 -22.51
C TYR A 248 -10.71 5.93 -23.16
N GLU A 249 -10.30 5.92 -24.43
CA GLU A 249 -9.96 7.15 -25.17
C GLU A 249 -11.19 8.05 -25.36
N SER A 250 -12.37 7.47 -25.63
CA SER A 250 -13.63 8.21 -25.73
C SER A 250 -13.99 8.86 -24.37
N MET A 251 -13.87 8.11 -23.26
CA MET A 251 -14.11 8.65 -21.92
C MET A 251 -13.12 9.77 -21.59
N LYS A 252 -11.84 9.60 -21.91
CA LYS A 252 -10.80 10.60 -21.70
C LYS A 252 -11.09 11.89 -22.48
N THR A 253 -11.52 11.78 -23.72
CA THR A 253 -11.94 12.90 -24.55
C THR A 253 -13.14 13.62 -23.94
N PHE A 254 -14.18 12.85 -23.56
CA PHE A 254 -15.37 13.40 -22.93
C PHE A 254 -15.08 14.19 -21.65
N VAL A 255 -14.26 13.61 -20.75
CA VAL A 255 -13.85 14.28 -19.49
C VAL A 255 -13.11 15.58 -19.78
N LYS A 256 -12.21 15.60 -20.78
CA LYS A 256 -11.47 16.79 -21.18
C LYS A 256 -12.39 17.89 -21.74
N GLU A 257 -13.30 17.54 -22.63
CA GLU A 257 -14.23 18.49 -23.27
C GLU A 257 -15.27 19.04 -22.32
N ASN A 258 -15.61 18.30 -21.26
CA ASN A 258 -16.62 18.70 -20.28
C ASN A 258 -16.00 19.12 -18.91
N ALA A 259 -14.69 19.35 -18.85
CA ALA A 259 -13.94 19.55 -17.60
C ALA A 259 -14.57 20.61 -16.68
N ASP A 260 -14.91 21.80 -17.20
CA ASP A 260 -15.47 22.90 -16.41
C ASP A 260 -16.84 22.52 -15.79
N LYS A 261 -17.68 21.85 -16.56
CA LYS A 261 -19.00 21.40 -16.09
C LYS A 261 -18.87 20.30 -15.04
N LEU A 262 -17.97 19.35 -15.27
CA LEU A 262 -17.69 18.23 -14.35
C LEU A 262 -17.06 18.72 -13.05
N LYS A 263 -16.17 19.71 -13.11
CA LYS A 263 -15.55 20.32 -11.93
C LYS A 263 -16.56 21.02 -11.02
N ALA A 264 -17.61 21.60 -11.61
CA ALA A 264 -18.67 22.28 -10.85
C ALA A 264 -19.50 21.33 -9.97
N ASP A 265 -19.55 20.04 -10.29
CA ASP A 265 -20.30 19.05 -9.48
C ASP A 265 -19.61 18.76 -8.14
N TYR A 266 -18.26 18.87 -8.10
CA TYR A 266 -17.46 18.60 -6.91
C TYR A 266 -16.45 19.74 -6.60
N PRO A 267 -16.94 20.95 -6.26
CA PRO A 267 -16.10 22.14 -6.12
C PRO A 267 -15.07 22.03 -4.97
N ARG A 268 -15.31 21.13 -4.01
CA ARG A 268 -14.38 20.86 -2.89
C ARG A 268 -13.25 19.89 -3.26
N ASN A 269 -13.29 19.31 -4.46
CA ASN A 269 -12.25 18.41 -4.95
C ASN A 269 -11.61 18.99 -6.23
N PRO A 270 -10.74 19.99 -6.11
CA PRO A 270 -10.22 20.78 -7.23
C PRO A 270 -9.44 19.95 -8.25
N HIS A 271 -8.89 18.80 -7.86
CA HIS A 271 -8.04 17.94 -8.69
C HIS A 271 -8.79 16.71 -9.24
N LEU A 272 -10.12 16.63 -9.09
CA LEU A 272 -10.87 15.45 -9.50
C LEU A 272 -10.76 15.15 -11.00
N ILE A 273 -10.72 16.20 -11.85
CA ILE A 273 -10.57 16.06 -13.29
C ILE A 273 -9.19 15.49 -13.65
N GLU A 274 -8.13 16.07 -13.08
CA GLU A 274 -6.75 15.64 -13.29
C GLU A 274 -6.54 14.21 -12.80
N MET A 275 -7.10 13.85 -11.63
CA MET A 275 -7.09 12.49 -11.10
C MET A 275 -7.80 11.52 -12.04
N THR A 276 -8.98 11.89 -12.56
CA THR A 276 -9.73 11.05 -13.50
C THR A 276 -8.96 10.86 -14.79
N GLN A 277 -8.37 11.92 -15.36
CA GLN A 277 -7.53 11.82 -16.55
C GLN A 277 -6.32 10.87 -16.31
N ARG A 278 -5.68 10.97 -15.17
CA ARG A 278 -4.56 10.09 -14.80
C ARG A 278 -4.98 8.63 -14.67
N VAL A 279 -6.14 8.36 -14.04
CA VAL A 279 -6.69 7.00 -13.97
C VAL A 279 -6.97 6.44 -15.35
N LEU A 280 -7.53 7.25 -16.28
CA LEU A 280 -7.79 6.83 -17.65
C LEU A 280 -6.48 6.55 -18.41
N ASP A 281 -5.42 7.34 -18.19
CA ASP A 281 -4.10 7.08 -18.75
C ASP A 281 -3.52 5.75 -18.22
N ASP A 282 -3.60 5.49 -16.91
CA ASP A 282 -3.18 4.24 -16.32
C ASP A 282 -3.98 3.04 -16.89
N ARG A 283 -5.30 3.19 -17.10
CA ARG A 283 -6.14 2.13 -17.69
C ARG A 283 -5.71 1.82 -19.14
N ILE A 284 -5.44 2.85 -19.93
CA ILE A 284 -4.95 2.70 -21.30
C ILE A 284 -3.60 1.96 -21.31
N GLU A 285 -2.69 2.30 -20.40
CA GLU A 285 -1.41 1.60 -20.26
C GLU A 285 -1.60 0.15 -19.80
N VAL A 286 -2.47 -0.09 -18.82
CA VAL A 286 -2.85 -1.44 -18.35
C VAL A 286 -3.38 -2.29 -19.51
N ILE A 287 -4.27 -1.74 -20.34
CA ILE A 287 -4.82 -2.44 -21.50
C ILE A 287 -3.72 -2.72 -22.54
N ARG A 288 -2.82 -1.78 -22.77
CA ARG A 288 -1.77 -1.91 -23.80
C ARG A 288 -0.73 -2.95 -23.45
N THR A 289 -0.35 -3.07 -22.17
CA THR A 289 0.85 -3.80 -21.75
C THR A 289 0.59 -4.79 -20.62
N TYR A 290 0.07 -4.33 -19.48
CA TYR A 290 -0.03 -5.11 -18.27
C TYR A 290 -0.98 -6.31 -18.39
N THR A 291 -2.17 -6.15 -18.99
CA THR A 291 -3.18 -7.20 -19.03
C THR A 291 -2.70 -8.43 -19.83
N GLU A 292 -2.01 -8.23 -20.94
CA GLU A 292 -1.41 -9.35 -21.70
C GLU A 292 -0.32 -10.07 -20.88
N ALA A 293 0.54 -9.33 -20.21
CA ALA A 293 1.56 -9.91 -19.34
C ALA A 293 0.93 -10.69 -18.18
N ASN A 294 -0.17 -10.17 -17.61
CA ASN A 294 -0.88 -10.81 -16.52
C ASN A 294 -1.60 -12.10 -16.95
N ILE A 295 -2.22 -12.12 -18.14
CA ILE A 295 -2.80 -13.33 -18.70
C ILE A 295 -1.71 -14.42 -18.90
N ARG A 296 -0.55 -14.05 -19.46
CA ARG A 296 0.60 -14.98 -19.57
C ARG A 296 1.08 -15.46 -18.20
N SER A 297 1.08 -14.58 -17.21
CA SER A 297 1.41 -14.93 -15.83
C SER A 297 0.43 -15.98 -15.26
N ASN A 298 -0.88 -15.79 -15.45
CA ASN A 298 -1.89 -16.73 -14.98
C ASN A 298 -1.69 -18.14 -15.59
N ILE A 299 -1.37 -18.19 -16.89
CA ILE A 299 -1.07 -19.46 -17.60
C ILE A 299 0.20 -20.11 -17.04
N ALA A 300 1.24 -19.34 -16.80
CA ALA A 300 2.54 -19.82 -16.31
C ALA A 300 2.48 -20.33 -14.87
N LEU A 301 1.74 -19.63 -13.99
CA LEU A 301 1.55 -20.02 -12.59
C LEU A 301 0.94 -21.42 -12.45
N LYS A 302 0.05 -21.83 -13.34
CA LYS A 302 -0.47 -23.22 -13.38
C LYS A 302 0.59 -24.28 -13.69
N LYS A 303 1.70 -23.84 -14.30
CA LYS A 303 2.86 -24.68 -14.61
C LYS A 303 3.99 -24.51 -13.59
N ASN A 304 3.72 -23.84 -12.45
CA ASN A 304 4.69 -23.45 -11.43
C ASN A 304 5.84 -22.58 -11.96
N ASP A 305 5.63 -21.84 -13.06
CA ASP A 305 6.57 -20.83 -13.53
C ASP A 305 6.14 -19.45 -13.03
N ILE A 306 6.92 -18.89 -12.09
CA ILE A 306 6.68 -17.58 -11.47
C ILE A 306 7.31 -16.43 -12.27
N SER A 307 8.08 -16.71 -13.33
CA SER A 307 8.84 -15.67 -14.03
C SER A 307 7.96 -14.57 -14.63
N PRO A 308 6.84 -14.87 -15.33
CA PRO A 308 5.95 -13.83 -15.85
C PRO A 308 5.22 -13.05 -14.73
N PHE A 309 4.92 -13.71 -13.59
CA PHE A 309 4.34 -13.02 -12.42
C PHE A 309 5.28 -11.94 -11.89
N ARG A 310 6.57 -12.20 -11.80
CA ARG A 310 7.58 -11.23 -11.38
C ARG A 310 7.59 -9.98 -12.27
N GLU A 311 7.39 -10.16 -13.58
CA GLU A 311 7.30 -9.05 -14.52
C GLU A 311 6.03 -8.21 -14.29
N THR A 312 4.88 -8.82 -14.02
CA THR A 312 3.65 -8.07 -13.70
C THR A 312 3.78 -7.27 -12.42
N VAL A 313 4.46 -7.81 -11.40
CA VAL A 313 4.77 -7.06 -10.17
C VAL A 313 5.62 -5.83 -10.48
N ARG A 314 6.69 -5.97 -11.27
CA ARG A 314 7.55 -4.85 -11.68
C ARG A 314 6.75 -3.77 -12.42
N MET A 315 5.90 -4.17 -13.38
CA MET A 315 5.07 -3.23 -14.15
C MET A 315 4.09 -2.46 -13.26
N ARG A 316 3.44 -3.13 -12.30
CA ARG A 316 2.55 -2.47 -11.33
C ARG A 316 3.32 -1.45 -10.50
N ASP A 317 4.47 -1.82 -9.97
CA ASP A 317 5.30 -0.94 -9.15
C ASP A 317 5.85 0.27 -9.92
N GLU A 318 6.13 0.12 -11.21
CA GLU A 318 6.51 1.23 -12.09
C GLU A 318 5.36 2.24 -12.26
N ILE A 319 4.13 1.77 -12.46
CA ILE A 319 2.95 2.64 -12.52
C ILE A 319 2.72 3.32 -11.18
N MET A 320 2.84 2.60 -10.05
CA MET A 320 2.73 3.18 -8.71
C MET A 320 3.79 4.27 -8.46
N ALA A 321 5.04 4.05 -8.87
CA ALA A 321 6.11 5.04 -8.76
C ALA A 321 5.83 6.30 -9.60
N ASN A 322 5.30 6.11 -10.81
CA ASN A 322 4.91 7.19 -11.70
C ASN A 322 3.74 7.99 -11.12
N ASN A 323 2.74 7.33 -10.56
CA ASN A 323 1.59 7.98 -9.91
C ASN A 323 2.01 8.77 -8.67
N LEU A 324 2.82 8.17 -7.79
CA LEU A 324 3.30 8.86 -6.59
C LEU A 324 4.21 10.05 -6.95
N THR A 325 5.03 9.93 -8.00
CA THR A 325 5.85 11.04 -8.51
C THR A 325 4.96 12.17 -9.02
N TRP A 326 3.96 11.84 -9.83
CA TRP A 326 3.01 12.81 -10.37
C TRP A 326 2.21 13.52 -9.26
N LEU A 327 1.74 12.78 -8.25
CA LEU A 327 1.10 13.37 -7.08
C LEU A 327 2.02 14.37 -6.37
N ALA A 328 3.28 13.99 -6.14
CA ALA A 328 4.22 14.81 -5.38
C ALA A 328 4.69 16.06 -6.12
N GLU A 329 4.73 16.05 -7.46
CA GLU A 329 5.35 17.11 -8.25
C GLU A 329 4.36 17.95 -9.05
N GLN A 330 3.20 17.40 -9.41
CA GLN A 330 2.24 18.10 -10.26
C GLN A 330 0.94 18.43 -9.52
N ILE A 331 0.41 17.52 -8.71
CA ILE A 331 -0.85 17.75 -8.01
C ILE A 331 -0.63 18.46 -6.66
N TYR A 332 0.38 18.02 -5.90
CA TYR A 332 0.67 18.51 -4.56
C TYR A 332 2.13 19.02 -4.44
N PRO A 333 2.61 19.93 -5.33
CA PRO A 333 4.01 20.36 -5.34
C PRO A 333 4.45 21.00 -4.01
N ASP A 334 3.56 21.71 -3.35
CA ASP A 334 3.83 22.45 -2.10
C ASP A 334 3.41 21.68 -0.83
N LYS A 335 2.82 20.47 -0.97
CA LYS A 335 2.35 19.67 0.17
C LYS A 335 3.29 18.53 0.48
N LYS A 336 3.32 18.11 1.74
CA LYS A 336 4.02 16.91 2.19
C LYS A 336 3.08 15.72 2.16
N ILE A 337 3.59 14.56 1.76
CA ILE A 337 2.80 13.36 1.53
C ILE A 337 3.26 12.24 2.46
N ILE A 338 2.31 11.61 3.13
CA ILE A 338 2.49 10.35 3.84
C ILE A 338 2.11 9.23 2.88
N VAL A 339 2.93 8.19 2.80
CA VAL A 339 2.72 7.04 1.94
C VAL A 339 2.49 5.80 2.79
N TRP A 340 1.33 5.15 2.64
CA TRP A 340 1.00 3.89 3.29
C TRP A 340 1.15 2.74 2.29
N GLY A 341 2.06 1.81 2.54
CA GLY A 341 2.26 0.66 1.66
C GLY A 341 3.00 -0.47 2.36
N HIS A 342 3.07 -1.63 1.69
CA HIS A 342 3.86 -2.77 2.14
C HIS A 342 5.37 -2.46 2.06
N ASN A 343 6.16 -3.02 2.99
CA ASN A 343 7.61 -2.82 3.02
C ASN A 343 8.28 -3.12 1.67
N VAL A 344 7.85 -4.17 0.99
CA VAL A 344 8.40 -4.58 -0.32
C VAL A 344 8.32 -3.46 -1.35
N HIS A 345 7.20 -2.75 -1.43
CA HIS A 345 6.99 -1.68 -2.41
C HIS A 345 7.75 -0.38 -2.07
N ILE A 346 7.96 -0.11 -0.78
CA ILE A 346 8.56 1.16 -0.33
C ILE A 346 10.07 1.11 -0.12
N ARG A 347 10.69 -0.07 -0.12
CA ARG A 347 12.13 -0.26 0.06
C ARG A 347 12.93 0.58 -0.94
N LYS A 348 14.04 1.18 -0.46
CA LYS A 348 14.92 2.03 -1.29
C LYS A 348 15.74 1.26 -2.33
N LYS A 349 15.97 -0.06 -2.12
CA LYS A 349 16.81 -0.91 -2.96
C LYS A 349 16.34 -2.36 -2.90
N ASN A 350 15.08 -2.62 -3.26
CA ASN A 350 14.50 -3.96 -3.18
C ASN A 350 15.24 -4.98 -4.03
N SER A 351 15.84 -4.56 -5.16
CA SER A 351 16.60 -5.44 -6.06
C SER A 351 17.80 -6.13 -5.36
N ALA A 352 18.30 -5.56 -4.25
CA ALA A 352 19.39 -6.12 -3.45
C ALA A 352 18.92 -7.05 -2.31
N VAL A 353 17.61 -7.30 -2.17
CA VAL A 353 17.09 -8.26 -1.19
C VAL A 353 17.30 -9.67 -1.70
N LEU A 354 17.82 -10.56 -0.85
CA LEU A 354 18.08 -11.95 -1.16
C LEU A 354 17.03 -12.86 -0.51
N ASN A 355 16.83 -14.04 -1.09
CA ASN A 355 15.90 -15.06 -0.61
C ASN A 355 14.43 -14.60 -0.54
N SER A 356 14.07 -13.60 -1.33
CA SER A 356 12.71 -13.09 -1.46
C SER A 356 12.13 -13.50 -2.82
N GLY A 357 10.82 -13.69 -2.91
CA GLY A 357 10.10 -13.82 -4.19
C GLY A 357 10.34 -12.64 -5.15
N TYR A 358 10.79 -11.51 -4.61
CA TYR A 358 11.05 -10.25 -5.32
C TYR A 358 12.55 -9.95 -5.53
N THR A 359 13.44 -10.91 -5.26
CA THR A 359 14.90 -10.74 -5.44
C THR A 359 15.23 -10.26 -6.86
N GLY A 360 16.04 -9.21 -7.00
CA GLY A 360 16.44 -8.63 -8.28
C GLY A 360 15.41 -7.71 -8.94
N LEU A 361 14.22 -7.49 -8.33
CA LEU A 361 13.23 -6.55 -8.85
C LEU A 361 13.40 -5.15 -8.26
N SER A 362 13.54 -4.15 -9.13
CA SER A 362 13.37 -2.74 -8.74
C SER A 362 11.87 -2.46 -8.61
N LEU A 363 11.41 -2.23 -7.38
CA LEU A 363 10.03 -1.94 -7.06
C LEU A 363 9.81 -0.44 -6.84
N MET A 364 8.61 -0.02 -6.43
CA MET A 364 8.18 1.38 -6.40
C MET A 364 9.19 2.31 -5.71
N GLY A 365 9.59 2.04 -4.47
CA GLY A 365 10.50 2.90 -3.70
C GLY A 365 11.90 3.03 -4.35
N GLU A 366 12.39 1.95 -4.96
CA GLU A 366 13.65 1.97 -5.72
C GLU A 366 13.51 2.73 -7.04
N SER A 367 12.36 2.65 -7.70
CA SER A 367 12.07 3.28 -8.99
C SER A 367 11.75 4.78 -8.88
N MET A 368 11.51 5.30 -7.68
CA MET A 368 11.26 6.74 -7.46
C MET A 368 12.44 7.60 -7.95
N PRO A 369 12.17 8.80 -8.51
CA PRO A 369 13.21 9.73 -8.93
C PRO A 369 14.21 10.07 -7.80
N ALA A 370 15.49 10.15 -8.13
CA ALA A 370 16.56 10.42 -7.16
C ALA A 370 16.32 11.70 -6.33
N ARG A 371 15.70 12.74 -6.92
CA ARG A 371 15.34 13.99 -6.22
C ARG A 371 14.33 13.75 -5.11
N LEU A 372 13.28 12.94 -5.34
CA LEU A 372 12.27 12.61 -4.33
C LEU A 372 12.85 11.64 -3.28
N LYS A 373 13.68 10.66 -3.66
CA LYS A 373 14.37 9.78 -2.70
C LYS A 373 15.22 10.57 -1.70
N ARG A 374 15.91 11.63 -2.12
CA ARG A 374 16.66 12.49 -1.20
C ARG A 374 15.77 13.26 -0.21
N GLN A 375 14.55 13.58 -0.62
CA GLN A 375 13.54 14.28 0.19
C GLN A 375 12.60 13.32 0.93
N SER A 376 12.96 12.04 1.01
CA SER A 376 12.13 11.01 1.63
C SER A 376 12.73 10.49 2.93
N TYR A 377 11.85 9.89 3.73
CA TYR A 377 12.21 9.08 4.88
C TYR A 377 11.35 7.80 4.89
N VAL A 378 11.99 6.65 4.87
CA VAL A 378 11.32 5.35 4.74
C VAL A 378 11.37 4.62 6.06
N ILE A 379 10.20 4.35 6.65
CA ILE A 379 10.04 3.63 7.92
C ILE A 379 9.51 2.22 7.62
N GLY A 380 10.32 1.20 7.91
CA GLY A 380 9.89 -0.20 7.87
C GLY A 380 9.27 -0.61 9.20
N LEU A 381 8.09 -1.24 9.18
CA LEU A 381 7.46 -1.81 10.36
C LEU A 381 7.66 -3.33 10.36
N TYR A 382 8.05 -3.83 11.53
CA TYR A 382 8.35 -5.24 11.80
C TYR A 382 7.74 -5.71 13.12
N THR A 383 7.58 -7.02 13.26
CA THR A 383 7.07 -7.63 14.50
C THR A 383 7.95 -8.80 14.93
N TYR A 384 7.96 -9.09 16.23
CA TYR A 384 8.75 -10.19 16.78
C TYR A 384 7.93 -11.46 16.99
N GLN A 385 6.63 -11.35 17.34
CA GLN A 385 5.77 -12.48 17.67
C GLN A 385 4.29 -12.12 17.55
N GLY A 386 3.43 -13.11 17.71
CA GLY A 386 1.98 -12.95 17.72
C GLY A 386 1.32 -13.63 16.52
N GLU A 387 0.25 -13.04 16.04
CA GLU A 387 -0.53 -13.53 14.92
C GLU A 387 -0.79 -12.43 13.90
N ALA A 388 -0.72 -12.77 12.63
CA ALA A 388 -1.14 -11.90 11.53
C ALA A 388 -2.24 -12.58 10.72
N ALA A 389 -2.84 -11.87 9.79
CA ALA A 389 -3.79 -12.43 8.84
C ALA A 389 -3.27 -12.28 7.40
N ASN A 390 -3.58 -13.26 6.55
CA ASN A 390 -3.35 -13.14 5.11
C ASN A 390 -4.40 -12.23 4.44
N ASN A 391 -4.27 -11.97 3.14
CA ASN A 391 -5.17 -11.09 2.40
C ASN A 391 -6.63 -11.57 2.37
N MET A 392 -6.88 -12.85 2.65
CA MET A 392 -8.23 -13.41 2.82
C MET A 392 -8.77 -13.25 4.25
N GLY A 393 -7.96 -12.72 5.17
CA GLY A 393 -8.33 -12.54 6.59
C GLY A 393 -8.18 -13.81 7.44
N GLN A 394 -7.45 -14.81 6.96
CA GLN A 394 -7.16 -16.02 7.73
C GLN A 394 -5.94 -15.77 8.61
N SER A 395 -6.10 -15.98 9.92
CA SER A 395 -5.02 -15.80 10.90
C SER A 395 -3.95 -16.89 10.77
N TYR A 396 -2.69 -16.49 11.01
CA TYR A 396 -1.55 -17.38 11.09
C TYR A 396 -0.53 -16.86 12.13
N PRO A 397 0.23 -17.75 12.80
CA PRO A 397 1.23 -17.34 13.77
C PRO A 397 2.47 -16.77 13.08
N ILE A 398 3.07 -15.73 13.69
CA ILE A 398 4.38 -15.21 13.31
C ILE A 398 5.46 -16.24 13.67
N VAL A 399 6.34 -16.55 12.72
CA VAL A 399 7.50 -17.42 12.97
C VAL A 399 8.48 -16.70 13.90
N LYS A 400 9.04 -17.42 14.86
CA LYS A 400 10.04 -16.85 15.78
C LYS A 400 11.28 -16.42 14.98
N PRO A 401 11.67 -15.14 15.05
CA PRO A 401 12.87 -14.64 14.39
C PRO A 401 14.14 -15.33 14.89
N GLU A 402 15.09 -15.55 14.00
CA GLU A 402 16.39 -16.13 14.35
C GLU A 402 17.23 -15.16 15.19
N ARG A 403 18.11 -15.72 16.02
CA ARG A 403 19.05 -14.91 16.79
C ARG A 403 19.98 -14.12 15.83
N GLY A 404 20.08 -12.80 16.05
CA GLY A 404 20.85 -11.88 15.22
C GLY A 404 20.14 -11.44 13.94
N SER A 405 18.87 -11.81 13.74
CA SER A 405 18.01 -11.21 12.73
C SER A 405 17.66 -9.76 13.07
N LEU A 406 17.08 -9.04 12.12
CA LEU A 406 16.67 -7.66 12.30
C LEU A 406 15.74 -7.50 13.50
N GLU A 407 14.71 -8.35 13.59
CA GLU A 407 13.70 -8.33 14.66
C GLU A 407 14.31 -8.68 16.03
N ASP A 408 15.22 -9.67 16.07
CA ASP A 408 15.90 -10.06 17.30
C ASP A 408 16.82 -8.94 17.83
N ILE A 409 17.51 -8.22 16.95
CA ILE A 409 18.33 -7.06 17.32
C ILE A 409 17.45 -5.93 17.88
N LEU A 410 16.38 -5.58 17.21
CA LEU A 410 15.47 -4.50 17.63
C LEU A 410 14.79 -4.83 18.95
N LYS A 411 14.47 -6.11 19.21
CA LYS A 411 13.87 -6.61 20.46
C LYS A 411 14.77 -6.38 21.67
N GLN A 412 16.08 -6.24 21.51
CA GLN A 412 17.03 -6.01 22.61
C GLN A 412 16.77 -4.70 23.39
N HIS A 413 15.99 -3.77 22.84
CA HIS A 413 15.58 -2.56 23.57
C HIS A 413 14.67 -2.88 24.77
N GLY A 414 13.89 -3.96 24.70
CA GLY A 414 13.05 -4.43 25.79
C GLY A 414 11.69 -3.71 25.90
N HIS A 415 11.39 -2.73 25.06
CA HIS A 415 10.09 -2.06 24.98
C HIS A 415 9.17 -2.72 23.95
N PRO A 416 7.85 -2.68 24.15
CA PRO A 416 6.90 -3.26 23.22
C PRO A 416 6.84 -2.52 21.88
N TYR A 417 7.17 -1.23 21.84
CA TYR A 417 7.18 -0.41 20.64
C TYR A 417 8.50 0.34 20.57
N THR A 418 9.38 -0.09 19.66
CA THR A 418 10.76 0.39 19.57
C THR A 418 11.05 0.99 18.21
N PHE A 419 11.39 2.26 18.18
CA PHE A 419 11.82 2.95 16.95
C PHE A 419 13.33 3.14 16.95
N VAL A 420 13.95 2.89 15.80
CA VAL A 420 15.39 3.13 15.58
C VAL A 420 15.60 3.95 14.31
N ASP A 421 16.19 5.15 14.44
CA ASP A 421 16.74 5.87 13.29
C ASP A 421 18.03 5.19 12.84
N ILE A 422 18.08 4.79 11.57
CA ILE A 422 19.27 4.19 10.96
C ILE A 422 19.86 5.08 9.85
N LYS A 423 19.13 6.13 9.43
CA LYS A 423 19.55 7.03 8.34
C LYS A 423 20.82 7.80 8.64
N TYR A 424 20.91 8.37 9.84
CA TYR A 424 21.97 9.28 10.21
C TYR A 424 23.08 8.61 11.02
N ARG A 425 23.22 7.28 10.90
CA ARG A 425 24.23 6.51 11.63
C ARG A 425 25.47 6.24 10.77
N LYS A 426 26.62 6.09 11.44
CA LYS A 426 27.89 5.68 10.84
C LYS A 426 28.18 4.25 11.25
N ASP A 427 28.91 3.54 10.42
CA ASP A 427 29.37 2.19 10.72
C ASP A 427 30.38 2.22 11.90
N LYS A 428 30.02 1.55 12.98
CA LYS A 428 30.77 1.38 14.22
C LYS A 428 30.41 0.03 14.83
N PRO A 429 31.17 -0.51 15.80
CA PRO A 429 30.86 -1.82 16.39
C PRO A 429 29.43 -2.00 16.89
N GLY A 430 28.80 -0.95 17.44
CA GLY A 430 27.42 -1.00 17.89
C GLY A 430 26.35 -0.85 16.79
N THR A 431 26.72 -0.36 15.62
CA THR A 431 25.84 -0.07 14.49
C THR A 431 26.14 -0.88 13.24
N SER A 432 27.16 -1.73 13.25
CA SER A 432 27.59 -2.52 12.08
C SER A 432 26.45 -3.38 11.51
N TRP A 433 25.52 -3.83 12.36
CA TRP A 433 24.33 -4.57 11.92
C TRP A 433 23.48 -3.81 10.88
N MET A 434 23.54 -2.50 10.84
CA MET A 434 22.81 -1.67 9.88
C MET A 434 23.42 -1.71 8.48
N PHE A 435 24.72 -2.04 8.38
CA PHE A 435 25.54 -1.95 7.17
C PHE A 435 25.95 -3.33 6.62
N GLU A 436 25.51 -4.40 7.26
CA GLU A 436 25.77 -5.78 6.86
C GLU A 436 24.45 -6.51 6.62
N PRO A 437 24.42 -7.59 5.80
CA PRO A 437 23.22 -8.38 5.59
C PRO A 437 22.63 -8.93 6.89
N ARG A 438 21.35 -8.76 7.08
CA ARG A 438 20.57 -9.34 8.21
C ARG A 438 19.42 -10.16 7.67
N LEU A 439 19.15 -11.26 8.34
CA LEU A 439 17.93 -12.02 8.15
C LEU A 439 16.75 -11.20 8.69
N SER A 440 15.62 -11.34 8.05
CA SER A 440 14.35 -10.75 8.45
C SER A 440 13.21 -11.61 7.94
N LEU A 441 11.99 -11.36 8.41
CA LEU A 441 10.80 -12.12 8.02
C LEU A 441 9.87 -11.22 7.19
N ASP A 442 9.67 -11.58 5.92
CA ASP A 442 8.59 -11.04 5.11
C ASP A 442 7.30 -11.79 5.44
N TRP A 443 6.17 -11.07 5.58
CA TRP A 443 4.89 -11.60 6.08
C TRP A 443 4.96 -12.26 7.47
N GLY A 444 6.06 -12.06 8.19
CA GLY A 444 6.29 -12.76 9.45
C GLY A 444 6.50 -14.28 9.30
N LEU A 445 6.71 -14.77 8.10
CA LEU A 445 6.82 -16.20 7.75
C LEU A 445 8.05 -16.53 6.90
N MET A 446 8.30 -15.72 5.87
CA MET A 446 9.29 -16.01 4.83
C MET A 446 10.60 -15.32 5.14
N GLN A 447 11.66 -16.12 5.26
CA GLN A 447 12.98 -15.58 5.53
C GLN A 447 13.58 -14.89 4.31
N GLU A 448 14.03 -13.66 4.49
CA GLU A 448 14.77 -12.87 3.51
C GLU A 448 16.05 -12.29 4.14
N SER A 449 16.94 -11.75 3.30
CA SER A 449 18.17 -11.13 3.77
C SER A 449 18.48 -9.83 3.04
N PHE A 450 18.83 -8.79 3.78
CA PHE A 450 19.20 -7.48 3.22
C PHE A 450 20.06 -6.67 4.17
N ILE A 451 20.70 -5.62 3.64
CA ILE A 451 21.36 -4.60 4.44
C ILE A 451 20.32 -3.58 4.89
N PRO A 452 20.01 -3.47 6.21
CA PRO A 452 18.92 -2.62 6.71
C PRO A 452 19.00 -1.17 6.23
N ARG A 453 20.20 -0.59 6.24
CA ARG A 453 20.48 0.79 5.84
C ARG A 453 20.20 1.06 4.36
N ASP A 454 20.36 0.05 3.51
CA ASP A 454 20.07 0.15 2.08
C ASP A 454 18.56 0.20 1.81
N GLN A 455 17.74 -0.41 2.70
CA GLN A 455 16.30 -0.55 2.50
C GLN A 455 15.50 0.56 3.16
N PHE A 456 15.86 0.96 4.38
CA PHE A 456 15.06 1.86 5.23
C PHE A 456 15.89 3.03 5.76
N ASP A 457 15.22 4.03 6.29
CA ASP A 457 15.79 5.17 7.02
C ASP A 457 15.50 5.06 8.52
N GLY A 458 14.35 4.49 8.89
CA GLY A 458 13.96 4.16 10.25
C GLY A 458 13.27 2.81 10.32
N LEU A 459 13.27 2.20 11.49
CA LEU A 459 12.64 0.92 11.76
C LEU A 459 11.76 1.03 13.00
N LEU A 460 10.53 0.54 12.94
CA LEU A 460 9.64 0.41 14.08
C LEU A 460 9.34 -1.07 14.31
N LEU A 461 9.80 -1.60 15.44
CA LEU A 461 9.42 -2.92 15.92
C LEU A 461 8.19 -2.81 16.83
N ILE A 462 7.20 -3.61 16.56
CA ILE A 462 6.07 -3.89 17.44
C ILE A 462 6.24 -5.31 17.95
N ASP A 463 6.47 -5.48 19.26
CA ASP A 463 6.87 -6.77 19.85
C ASP A 463 5.84 -7.86 19.58
N THR A 464 4.59 -7.60 19.89
CA THR A 464 3.48 -8.56 19.76
C THR A 464 2.37 -7.98 18.94
N VAL A 465 1.91 -8.73 17.95
CA VAL A 465 0.83 -8.32 17.06
C VAL A 465 -0.32 -9.33 17.04
N HIS A 466 -1.49 -8.85 16.62
CA HIS A 466 -2.72 -9.64 16.47
C HIS A 466 -3.33 -9.40 15.08
N ALA A 467 -4.10 -10.39 14.63
CA ALA A 467 -4.90 -10.22 13.40
C ALA A 467 -5.90 -9.06 13.56
N PRO A 468 -6.18 -8.27 12.53
CA PRO A 468 -7.09 -7.13 12.61
C PRO A 468 -8.54 -7.53 12.89
N SER A 469 -9.27 -6.63 13.54
CA SER A 469 -10.73 -6.73 13.70
C SER A 469 -11.41 -6.30 12.39
N TYR A 470 -11.43 -7.20 11.39
CA TYR A 470 -11.94 -6.88 10.06
C TYR A 470 -13.43 -6.48 10.06
N MET A 471 -13.76 -5.45 9.28
CA MET A 471 -15.11 -4.93 9.06
C MET A 471 -15.69 -5.42 7.71
N ARG A 472 -15.34 -6.64 7.32
CA ARG A 472 -15.91 -7.30 6.15
C ARG A 472 -17.34 -7.75 6.47
N GLY A 473 -18.26 -7.63 5.51
CA GLY A 473 -19.59 -8.22 5.62
C GLY A 473 -19.49 -9.74 5.83
N LYS A 474 -20.55 -10.37 6.36
CA LYS A 474 -20.57 -11.83 6.50
C LYS A 474 -20.21 -12.50 5.18
N PRO A 475 -19.45 -13.64 5.18
CA PRO A 475 -19.20 -14.40 3.98
C PRO A 475 -20.53 -14.67 3.26
N GLY A 476 -20.68 -14.18 2.01
CA GLY A 476 -21.92 -14.29 1.23
C GLY A 476 -22.79 -13.03 1.16
N SER A 477 -22.41 -11.92 1.78
CA SER A 477 -23.15 -10.62 1.71
C SER A 477 -22.43 -9.57 0.85
N GLN A 478 -21.51 -9.97 0.01
CA GLN A 478 -20.84 -9.09 -0.98
C GLN A 478 -21.19 -9.52 -2.39
#